data_45a5de00721e5fdfdc1a87faa14afbec
#
_entry.id   45a5de00721e5fdfdc1a87faa14afbec
#
_cell.length_a   1.000
_cell.length_b   1.000
_cell.length_c   1.000
_cell.angle_alpha   90.00
_cell.angle_beta   90.00
_cell.angle_gamma   90.00
#
_symmetry.space_group_name_H-M   'P 1'
#
loop_
_entity.id
_entity.type
_entity.pdbx_description
1 polymer ?
#
loop_
_entity_poly.entity_id
_entity_poly.type
_entity_poly.pdbx_seq_one_letter_code
_entity_poly.pdbx_strand_id
1 'polypeptide(L)'
;MSDVAPAPRLDRSRLGSLPQLGASAPLDPARAGIIHLGLGAFHRAHAAVHTARALAAEEGDWGIVGFANRSRSVIEPMARQDGIYSVLEMSDAGTRADLVDVHRGFGVMTEEPGRVVREIADPHRRLLTLTVSEGGYYVSPRTGRLDTDDPALRADLEGAGTPRTVIGLLARGLAARAEGGEPFTVLPCDNVSAAGRTARRMVEEFLELSNAPEAVSYTHLTLPTILLV
;
A
#
# COMPACT_ATOMS: atom_id res chain seq x y z
N MET A 1 16.65 -37.47 -16.83
CA MET A 1 16.19 -36.21 -16.23
C MET A 1 17.44 -35.42 -15.88
N SER A 2 17.78 -34.40 -16.70
CA SER A 2 18.95 -33.55 -16.44
C SER A 2 18.70 -32.71 -15.18
N ASP A 3 19.58 -32.87 -14.23
CA ASP A 3 19.63 -32.12 -12.97
C ASP A 3 20.08 -30.68 -13.31
N VAL A 4 19.13 -29.87 -13.72
CA VAL A 4 19.38 -28.43 -13.98
C VAL A 4 19.44 -27.78 -12.61
N ALA A 5 20.64 -27.35 -12.22
CA ALA A 5 20.81 -26.58 -11.00
C ALA A 5 19.80 -25.40 -10.98
N PRO A 6 19.15 -25.13 -9.85
CA PRO A 6 18.19 -24.04 -9.76
C PRO A 6 18.86 -22.72 -10.16
N ALA A 7 18.22 -21.98 -11.06
CA ALA A 7 18.71 -20.68 -11.48
C ALA A 7 18.96 -19.79 -10.26
N PRO A 8 20.06 -19.03 -10.23
CA PRO A 8 20.36 -18.15 -9.12
C PRO A 8 19.27 -17.09 -8.97
N ARG A 9 18.89 -16.79 -7.74
CA ARG A 9 17.87 -15.77 -7.45
C ARG A 9 18.36 -14.39 -7.85
N LEU A 10 17.40 -13.56 -8.22
CA LEU A 10 17.63 -12.13 -8.45
C LEU A 10 17.92 -11.44 -7.09
N ASP A 11 18.98 -10.66 -7.03
CA ASP A 11 19.36 -9.81 -5.91
C ASP A 11 20.09 -8.56 -6.40
N ARG A 12 20.32 -7.58 -5.53
CA ARG A 12 20.97 -6.31 -5.90
C ARG A 12 22.39 -6.49 -6.44
N SER A 13 23.13 -7.46 -5.95
CA SER A 13 24.52 -7.69 -6.37
C SER A 13 24.63 -8.09 -7.84
N ARG A 14 23.55 -8.62 -8.40
CA ARG A 14 23.48 -9.15 -9.78
C ARG A 14 22.85 -8.19 -10.78
N LEU A 15 22.26 -7.08 -10.33
CA LEU A 15 21.60 -6.12 -11.23
C LEU A 15 22.52 -5.59 -12.33
N GLY A 16 23.79 -5.34 -12.01
CA GLY A 16 24.78 -4.88 -12.97
C GLY A 16 25.15 -5.88 -14.08
N SER A 17 24.82 -7.16 -13.90
CA SER A 17 25.08 -8.23 -14.88
C SER A 17 23.90 -8.56 -15.79
N LEU A 18 22.73 -7.96 -15.54
CA LEU A 18 21.51 -8.21 -16.30
C LEU A 18 21.41 -7.20 -17.47
N PRO A 19 21.19 -7.64 -18.69
CA PRO A 19 21.01 -6.73 -19.80
C PRO A 19 19.72 -5.93 -19.58
N GLN A 20 19.90 -4.67 -19.24
CA GLN A 20 18.95 -3.55 -19.30
C GLN A 20 17.47 -3.86 -19.00
N LEU A 21 17.21 -4.27 -17.80
CA LEU A 21 15.95 -4.00 -17.15
C LEU A 21 16.11 -2.61 -16.53
N GLY A 22 15.24 -1.66 -16.85
CA GLY A 22 15.39 -0.23 -16.56
C GLY A 22 16.09 0.06 -15.23
N ALA A 23 17.09 0.94 -15.27
CA ALA A 23 17.97 1.22 -14.15
C ALA A 23 17.17 1.63 -12.91
N SER A 24 17.23 0.81 -11.86
CA SER A 24 16.80 1.27 -10.56
C SER A 24 17.98 1.89 -9.84
N ALA A 25 17.84 3.13 -9.39
CA ALA A 25 18.79 3.71 -8.47
C ALA A 25 18.84 2.89 -7.17
N PRO A 26 20.01 2.73 -6.53
CA PRO A 26 20.07 2.13 -5.20
C PRO A 26 19.21 2.96 -4.26
N LEU A 27 18.29 2.29 -3.60
CA LEU A 27 17.25 2.98 -2.88
C LEU A 27 17.51 2.89 -1.39
N ASP A 28 17.67 4.06 -0.80
CA ASP A 28 17.68 4.26 0.63
C ASP A 28 16.27 3.91 1.19
N PRO A 29 16.14 3.07 2.22
CA PRO A 29 14.88 2.85 2.91
C PRO A 29 14.19 4.12 3.40
N ALA A 30 14.98 5.18 3.71
CA ALA A 30 14.45 6.48 4.06
C ALA A 30 13.72 7.17 2.90
N ARG A 31 14.01 6.81 1.65
CA ARG A 31 13.41 7.41 0.44
C ARG A 31 12.08 6.76 0.02
N ALA A 32 11.21 6.45 0.96
CA ALA A 32 9.90 5.89 0.71
C ALA A 32 8.81 6.94 0.96
N GLY A 33 8.27 7.53 -0.07
CA GLY A 33 7.14 8.47 0.01
C GLY A 33 5.76 7.79 -0.05
N ILE A 34 5.72 6.50 -0.40
CA ILE A 34 4.48 5.76 -0.61
C ILE A 34 4.33 4.63 0.41
N ILE A 35 3.13 4.54 0.99
CA ILE A 35 2.68 3.37 1.73
C ILE A 35 1.70 2.61 0.84
N HIS A 36 1.79 1.29 0.80
CA HIS A 36 0.81 0.45 0.11
C HIS A 36 0.20 -0.58 1.05
N LEU A 37 -1.14 -0.59 1.17
CA LEU A 37 -1.90 -1.60 1.91
C LEU A 37 -2.59 -2.54 0.93
N GLY A 38 -2.28 -3.83 1.03
CA GLY A 38 -2.80 -4.85 0.13
C GLY A 38 -1.77 -5.37 -0.88
N LEU A 39 -0.53 -5.58 -0.42
CA LEU A 39 0.58 -6.04 -1.26
C LEU A 39 0.27 -7.41 -1.89
N GLY A 40 -0.38 -7.37 -3.05
CA GLY A 40 -0.80 -8.52 -3.84
C GLY A 40 -0.21 -8.54 -5.25
N ALA A 41 -0.70 -9.46 -6.09
CA ALA A 41 -0.26 -9.57 -7.48
C ALA A 41 -0.62 -8.33 -8.30
N PHE A 42 -1.82 -7.78 -8.11
CA PHE A 42 -2.28 -6.59 -8.83
C PHE A 42 -1.37 -5.39 -8.59
N HIS A 43 -1.09 -5.05 -7.32
CA HIS A 43 -0.16 -3.96 -6.99
C HIS A 43 1.21 -4.17 -7.63
N ARG A 44 1.77 -5.38 -7.52
CA ARG A 44 3.11 -5.70 -8.03
C ARG A 44 3.20 -5.60 -9.56
N ALA A 45 2.12 -5.93 -10.27
CA ALA A 45 2.09 -5.88 -11.73
C ALA A 45 1.68 -4.52 -12.30
N HIS A 46 1.11 -3.62 -11.49
CA HIS A 46 0.59 -2.32 -11.95
C HIS A 46 1.25 -1.14 -11.24
N ALA A 47 0.79 -0.77 -10.05
CA ALA A 47 1.25 0.44 -9.37
C ALA A 47 2.76 0.46 -9.15
N ALA A 48 3.35 -0.65 -8.76
CA ALA A 48 4.80 -0.76 -8.57
C ALA A 48 5.59 -0.62 -9.88
N VAL A 49 5.07 -1.15 -11.01
CA VAL A 49 5.69 -1.00 -12.34
C VAL A 49 5.64 0.47 -12.79
N HIS A 50 4.48 1.12 -12.64
CA HIS A 50 4.36 2.54 -12.98
C HIS A 50 5.24 3.43 -12.11
N THR A 51 5.36 3.14 -10.82
CA THR A 51 6.28 3.84 -9.92
C THR A 51 7.73 3.63 -10.34
N ALA A 52 8.12 2.41 -10.72
CA ALA A 52 9.47 2.13 -11.22
C ALA A 52 9.78 2.91 -12.49
N ARG A 53 8.84 2.96 -13.43
CA ARG A 53 8.98 3.73 -14.68
C ARG A 53 9.05 5.23 -14.41
N ALA A 54 8.26 5.75 -13.47
CA ALA A 54 8.31 7.16 -13.08
C ALA A 54 9.65 7.53 -12.45
N LEU A 55 10.16 6.72 -11.53
CA LEU A 55 11.46 6.93 -10.88
C LEU A 55 12.65 6.78 -11.86
N ALA A 56 12.51 6.01 -12.94
CA ALA A 56 13.50 5.93 -14.00
C ALA A 56 13.52 7.19 -14.88
N ALA A 57 12.39 7.90 -14.98
CA ALA A 57 12.27 9.14 -15.75
C ALA A 57 12.62 10.37 -14.92
N GLU A 58 12.26 10.37 -13.64
CA GLU A 58 12.47 11.49 -12.72
C GLU A 58 12.79 10.97 -11.31
N GLU A 59 13.90 11.42 -10.75
CA GLU A 59 14.31 11.04 -9.40
C GLU A 59 13.34 11.59 -8.35
N GLY A 60 13.17 10.86 -7.24
CA GLY A 60 12.34 11.30 -6.14
C GLY A 60 12.22 10.27 -5.03
N ASP A 61 11.62 10.68 -3.91
CA ASP A 61 11.43 9.84 -2.72
C ASP A 61 10.10 9.08 -2.80
N TRP A 62 9.89 8.35 -3.91
CA TRP A 62 8.67 7.61 -4.21
C TRP A 62 8.82 6.09 -4.05
N GLY A 63 9.79 5.64 -3.25
CA GLY A 63 9.86 4.25 -2.84
C GLY A 63 8.60 3.82 -2.06
N ILE A 64 8.34 2.52 -2.02
CA ILE A 64 7.10 1.95 -1.45
C ILE A 64 7.41 1.11 -0.21
N VAL A 65 6.74 1.39 0.91
CA VAL A 65 6.62 0.46 2.03
C VAL A 65 5.31 -0.31 1.85
N GLY A 66 5.40 -1.61 1.57
CA GLY A 66 4.25 -2.44 1.23
C GLY A 66 3.83 -3.36 2.38
N PHE A 67 2.53 -3.40 2.66
CA PHE A 67 1.95 -4.28 3.67
C PHE A 67 1.01 -5.30 3.04
N ALA A 68 1.29 -6.58 3.22
CA ALA A 68 0.32 -7.64 2.95
C ALA A 68 -0.74 -7.68 4.04
N ASN A 69 -1.95 -8.19 3.73
CA ASN A 69 -3.02 -8.23 4.72
C ASN A 69 -2.72 -9.23 5.85
N ARG A 70 -2.60 -10.52 5.52
CA ARG A 70 -2.51 -11.62 6.52
C ARG A 70 -1.37 -12.60 6.27
N SER A 71 -0.79 -12.62 5.09
CA SER A 71 0.15 -13.68 4.70
C SER A 71 1.53 -13.16 4.36
N ARG A 72 2.53 -13.83 4.89
CA ARG A 72 3.95 -13.62 4.54
C ARG A 72 4.33 -14.21 3.19
N SER A 73 3.46 -15.01 2.56
CA SER A 73 3.79 -15.76 1.35
C SER A 73 4.25 -14.89 0.17
N VAL A 74 3.79 -13.64 0.09
CA VAL A 74 4.24 -12.66 -0.91
C VAL A 74 5.52 -11.96 -0.46
N ILE A 75 5.63 -11.67 0.83
CA ILE A 75 6.73 -10.88 1.40
C ILE A 75 8.03 -11.67 1.42
N GLU A 76 7.99 -12.92 1.86
CA GLU A 76 9.21 -13.73 2.02
C GLU A 76 10.02 -13.92 0.73
N PRO A 77 9.41 -14.25 -0.43
CA PRO A 77 10.14 -14.31 -1.69
C PRO A 77 10.74 -12.97 -2.09
N MET A 78 10.00 -11.88 -1.91
CA MET A 78 10.46 -10.53 -2.23
C MET A 78 11.61 -10.09 -1.31
N ALA A 79 11.50 -10.33 -0.01
CA ALA A 79 12.55 -10.01 0.95
C ALA A 79 13.85 -10.75 0.66
N ARG A 80 13.76 -12.03 0.24
CA ARG A 80 14.93 -12.82 -0.18
C ARG A 80 15.61 -12.33 -1.48
N GLN A 81 14.97 -11.42 -2.19
CA GLN A 81 15.45 -10.80 -3.42
C GLN A 81 15.65 -9.28 -3.25
N ASP A 82 15.87 -8.80 -2.03
CA ASP A 82 16.02 -7.36 -1.72
C ASP A 82 14.87 -6.49 -2.22
N GLY A 83 13.66 -7.05 -2.34
CA GLY A 83 12.49 -6.38 -2.86
C GLY A 83 12.41 -6.28 -4.39
N ILE A 84 13.35 -6.91 -5.10
CA ILE A 84 13.45 -6.86 -6.56
C ILE A 84 12.70 -8.05 -7.15
N TYR A 85 11.99 -7.80 -8.24
CA TYR A 85 11.34 -8.84 -9.04
C TYR A 85 11.15 -8.38 -10.47
N SER A 86 10.82 -9.31 -11.37
CA SER A 86 10.47 -9.00 -12.74
C SER A 86 8.98 -9.17 -12.99
N VAL A 87 8.43 -8.31 -13.84
CA VAL A 87 7.08 -8.44 -14.40
C VAL A 87 7.22 -8.80 -15.88
N LEU A 88 6.61 -9.90 -16.28
CA LEU A 88 6.60 -10.35 -17.65
C LEU A 88 5.32 -9.89 -18.33
N GLU A 89 5.47 -9.09 -19.37
CA GLU A 89 4.40 -8.70 -20.28
C GLU A 89 4.47 -9.61 -21.53
N MET A 90 3.43 -10.40 -21.74
CA MET A 90 3.34 -11.32 -22.87
C MET A 90 2.30 -10.79 -23.86
N SER A 91 2.69 -10.65 -25.11
CA SER A 91 1.84 -10.22 -26.22
C SER A 91 2.16 -11.00 -27.49
N ASP A 92 1.38 -10.82 -28.54
CA ASP A 92 1.65 -11.41 -29.85
C ASP A 92 2.98 -10.94 -30.45
N ALA A 93 3.48 -9.78 -30.02
CA ALA A 93 4.78 -9.25 -30.42
C ALA A 93 5.97 -9.87 -29.67
N GLY A 94 5.71 -10.71 -28.66
CA GLY A 94 6.72 -11.38 -27.85
C GLY A 94 6.58 -11.10 -26.34
N THR A 95 7.62 -11.49 -25.61
CA THR A 95 7.69 -11.31 -24.14
C THR A 95 8.67 -10.20 -23.82
N ARG A 96 8.22 -9.26 -23.00
CA ARG A 96 9.06 -8.22 -22.40
C ARG A 96 9.13 -8.43 -20.88
N ALA A 97 10.29 -8.16 -20.29
CA ALA A 97 10.49 -8.21 -18.84
C ALA A 97 10.80 -6.80 -18.31
N ASP A 98 10.03 -6.32 -17.37
CA ASP A 98 10.32 -5.11 -16.61
C ASP A 98 10.89 -5.48 -15.23
N LEU A 99 12.00 -4.86 -14.83
CA LEU A 99 12.53 -4.97 -13.49
C LEU A 99 11.81 -3.98 -12.57
N VAL A 100 11.35 -4.45 -11.44
CA VAL A 100 10.71 -3.63 -10.41
C VAL A 100 11.57 -3.63 -9.16
N ASP A 101 12.11 -2.48 -8.81
CA ASP A 101 12.92 -2.22 -7.62
C ASP A 101 12.44 -0.93 -6.94
N VAL A 102 11.22 -0.91 -6.46
CA VAL A 102 10.63 0.27 -5.80
C VAL A 102 10.28 0.04 -4.34
N HIS A 103 10.28 -1.23 -3.90
CA HIS A 103 9.94 -1.55 -2.53
C HIS A 103 11.11 -1.31 -1.59
N ARG A 104 10.84 -0.61 -0.48
CA ARG A 104 11.81 -0.18 0.55
C ARG A 104 11.61 -0.88 1.87
N GLY A 105 10.46 -1.47 2.06
CA GLY A 105 10.11 -2.21 3.24
C GLY A 105 8.85 -3.02 3.04
N PHE A 106 8.71 -4.04 3.87
CA PHE A 106 7.58 -4.95 3.86
C PHE A 106 7.07 -5.19 5.27
N GLY A 107 5.78 -5.47 5.39
CA GLY A 107 5.15 -5.88 6.63
C GLY A 107 3.85 -6.64 6.38
N VAL A 108 3.30 -7.20 7.44
CA VAL A 108 1.96 -7.80 7.46
C VAL A 108 1.07 -6.95 8.37
N MET A 109 -0.03 -6.42 7.83
CA MET A 109 -0.90 -5.51 8.58
C MET A 109 -1.40 -6.12 9.89
N THR A 110 -1.81 -7.39 9.87
CA THR A 110 -2.32 -8.07 11.06
C THR A 110 -1.25 -8.40 12.11
N GLU A 111 0.02 -8.46 11.72
CA GLU A 111 1.14 -8.75 12.62
C GLU A 111 1.79 -7.48 13.17
N GLU A 112 1.80 -6.42 12.35
CA GLU A 112 2.49 -5.16 12.65
C GLU A 112 1.56 -3.93 12.55
N PRO A 113 0.33 -3.97 13.12
CA PRO A 113 -0.63 -2.87 12.93
C PRO A 113 -0.11 -1.53 13.46
N GLY A 114 0.62 -1.53 14.57
CA GLY A 114 1.25 -0.33 15.12
C GLY A 114 2.32 0.28 14.19
N ARG A 115 2.98 -0.54 13.36
CA ARG A 115 3.90 -0.04 12.34
C ARG A 115 3.14 0.65 11.21
N VAL A 116 2.01 0.10 10.78
CA VAL A 116 1.16 0.76 9.75
C VAL A 116 0.74 2.14 10.22
N VAL A 117 0.27 2.27 11.47
CA VAL A 117 -0.10 3.57 12.06
C VAL A 117 1.08 4.55 12.06
N ARG A 118 2.27 4.11 12.48
CA ARG A 118 3.47 4.96 12.46
C ARG A 118 3.88 5.38 11.05
N GLU A 119 3.81 4.48 10.07
CA GLU A 119 4.13 4.82 8.68
C GLU A 119 3.15 5.89 8.14
N ILE A 120 1.85 5.79 8.45
CA ILE A 120 0.88 6.82 8.05
C ILE A 120 1.16 8.15 8.75
N ALA A 121 1.57 8.13 10.01
CA ALA A 121 1.91 9.33 10.78
C ALA A 121 3.24 9.98 10.37
N ASP A 122 4.13 9.25 9.70
CA ASP A 122 5.44 9.75 9.30
C ASP A 122 5.31 10.87 8.25
N PRO A 123 5.81 12.10 8.52
CA PRO A 123 5.70 13.24 7.61
C PRO A 123 6.40 13.02 6.26
N HIS A 124 7.37 12.11 6.17
CA HIS A 124 8.04 11.78 4.90
C HIS A 124 7.16 10.95 3.96
N ARG A 125 6.10 10.31 4.47
CA ARG A 125 5.11 9.61 3.65
C ARG A 125 4.12 10.62 3.09
N ARG A 126 3.87 10.60 1.79
CA ARG A 126 2.99 11.56 1.09
C ARG A 126 1.77 10.91 0.47
N LEU A 127 1.86 9.63 0.17
CA LEU A 127 0.83 8.89 -0.52
C LEU A 127 0.60 7.52 0.13
N LEU A 128 -0.67 7.18 0.34
CA LEU A 128 -1.07 5.82 0.67
C LEU A 128 -1.95 5.27 -0.44
N THR A 129 -1.59 4.11 -0.97
CA THR A 129 -2.39 3.39 -1.95
C THR A 129 -3.02 2.16 -1.33
N LEU A 130 -4.24 1.83 -1.75
CA LEU A 130 -5.00 0.67 -1.26
C LEU A 130 -5.33 -0.28 -2.40
N THR A 131 -5.14 -1.58 -2.17
CA THR A 131 -5.74 -2.66 -2.98
C THR A 131 -6.31 -3.71 -2.04
N VAL A 132 -7.42 -3.36 -1.41
CA VAL A 132 -8.15 -4.21 -0.47
C VAL A 132 -9.45 -4.68 -1.12
N SER A 133 -10.02 -5.78 -0.64
CA SER A 133 -11.33 -6.23 -1.13
C SER A 133 -12.43 -5.26 -0.68
N GLU A 134 -13.58 -5.31 -1.34
CA GLU A 134 -14.76 -4.51 -1.00
C GLU A 134 -15.13 -4.61 0.50
N GLY A 135 -15.03 -5.82 1.08
CA GLY A 135 -15.23 -6.04 2.52
C GLY A 135 -14.24 -5.29 3.42
N GLY A 136 -13.08 -4.89 2.91
CA GLY A 136 -12.09 -4.10 3.67
C GLY A 136 -12.53 -2.67 3.97
N TYR A 137 -13.58 -2.19 3.31
CA TYR A 137 -14.19 -0.88 3.59
C TYR A 137 -15.22 -0.91 4.69
N TYR A 138 -15.65 -2.10 5.13
CA TYR A 138 -16.65 -2.25 6.20
C TYR A 138 -17.93 -1.46 5.97
N VAL A 139 -18.42 -1.44 4.73
CA VAL A 139 -19.69 -0.81 4.37
C VAL A 139 -20.83 -1.80 4.61
N SER A 140 -21.76 -1.44 5.48
CA SER A 140 -22.98 -2.22 5.71
C SER A 140 -23.87 -2.22 4.46
N PRO A 141 -24.20 -3.38 3.87
CA PRO A 141 -25.07 -3.43 2.69
C PRO A 141 -26.46 -2.88 2.95
N ARG A 142 -26.89 -2.91 4.21
CA ARG A 142 -28.23 -2.48 4.64
C ARG A 142 -28.35 -0.97 4.73
N THR A 143 -27.32 -0.29 5.22
CA THR A 143 -27.38 1.15 5.53
C THR A 143 -26.50 2.01 4.62
N GLY A 144 -25.55 1.39 3.93
CA GLY A 144 -24.49 2.09 3.19
C GLY A 144 -23.49 2.84 4.07
N ARG A 145 -23.60 2.70 5.39
CA ARG A 145 -22.72 3.32 6.39
C ARG A 145 -21.72 2.31 6.94
N LEU A 146 -20.85 2.76 7.83
CA LEU A 146 -19.89 1.91 8.51
C LEU A 146 -20.60 0.76 9.24
N ASP A 147 -20.12 -0.47 9.04
CA ASP A 147 -20.73 -1.68 9.60
C ASP A 147 -20.28 -1.91 11.05
N THR A 148 -20.94 -1.22 11.97
CA THR A 148 -20.65 -1.34 13.41
C THR A 148 -21.06 -2.68 14.02
N ASP A 149 -21.76 -3.55 13.25
CA ASP A 149 -22.08 -4.91 13.67
C ASP A 149 -20.91 -5.88 13.43
N ASP A 150 -19.92 -5.52 12.58
CA ASP A 150 -18.72 -6.32 12.40
C ASP A 150 -17.86 -6.34 13.69
N PRO A 151 -17.52 -7.53 14.21
CA PRO A 151 -16.82 -7.64 15.49
C PRO A 151 -15.40 -7.03 15.48
N ALA A 152 -14.68 -7.09 14.35
CA ALA A 152 -13.33 -6.54 14.25
C ALA A 152 -13.38 -5.01 14.25
N LEU A 153 -14.35 -4.43 13.52
CA LEU A 153 -14.52 -2.99 13.49
C LEU A 153 -14.99 -2.45 14.83
N ARG A 154 -15.90 -3.16 15.51
CA ARG A 154 -16.36 -2.78 16.85
C ARG A 154 -15.21 -2.77 17.85
N ALA A 155 -14.36 -3.78 17.86
CA ALA A 155 -13.17 -3.83 18.72
C ALA A 155 -12.23 -2.64 18.46
N ASP A 156 -12.07 -2.22 17.21
CA ASP A 156 -11.26 -1.05 16.87
C ASP A 156 -11.90 0.26 17.34
N LEU A 157 -13.24 0.38 17.25
CA LEU A 157 -13.99 1.55 17.75
C LEU A 157 -13.95 1.67 19.28
N GLU A 158 -14.03 0.56 19.99
CA GLU A 158 -13.93 0.50 21.46
C GLU A 158 -12.53 0.88 21.97
N GLY A 159 -11.56 0.98 21.08
CA GLY A 159 -10.22 1.47 21.42
C GLY A 159 -9.38 0.48 22.22
N ALA A 160 -9.72 -0.81 22.21
CA ALA A 160 -9.05 -1.86 22.98
C ALA A 160 -7.61 -2.18 22.52
N GLY A 161 -6.93 -1.24 21.89
CA GLY A 161 -5.54 -1.38 21.43
C GLY A 161 -5.27 -0.79 20.04
N THR A 162 -4.26 -1.33 19.36
CA THR A 162 -3.96 -0.92 17.99
C THR A 162 -4.99 -1.51 17.03
N PRO A 163 -5.62 -0.70 16.16
CA PRO A 163 -6.62 -1.17 15.20
C PRO A 163 -6.08 -2.26 14.29
N ARG A 164 -6.96 -3.14 13.83
CA ARG A 164 -6.66 -4.25 12.93
C ARG A 164 -7.39 -4.17 11.59
N THR A 165 -8.45 -3.37 11.54
CA THR A 165 -9.16 -3.10 10.28
C THR A 165 -8.44 -2.03 9.48
N VAL A 166 -8.57 -2.07 8.15
CA VAL A 166 -7.95 -1.05 7.28
C VAL A 166 -8.49 0.34 7.62
N ILE A 167 -9.79 0.46 7.89
CA ILE A 167 -10.41 1.73 8.24
C ILE A 167 -9.89 2.25 9.59
N GLY A 168 -9.80 1.38 10.59
CA GLY A 168 -9.24 1.74 11.90
C GLY A 168 -7.76 2.14 11.82
N LEU A 169 -6.95 1.43 11.01
CA LEU A 169 -5.55 1.77 10.78
C LEU A 169 -5.40 3.14 10.10
N LEU A 170 -6.22 3.40 9.07
CA LEU A 170 -6.26 4.70 8.41
C LEU A 170 -6.66 5.81 9.37
N ALA A 171 -7.75 5.65 10.10
CA ALA A 171 -8.27 6.65 11.03
C ALA A 171 -7.24 7.00 12.11
N ARG A 172 -6.63 5.99 12.74
CA ARG A 172 -5.60 6.20 13.79
C ARG A 172 -4.32 6.81 13.24
N GLY A 173 -3.88 6.38 12.06
CA GLY A 173 -2.70 6.94 11.43
C GLY A 173 -2.90 8.39 11.02
N LEU A 174 -4.07 8.73 10.45
CA LEU A 174 -4.42 10.09 10.08
C LEU A 174 -4.61 11.00 11.31
N ALA A 175 -5.22 10.50 12.38
CA ALA A 175 -5.33 11.25 13.64
C ALA A 175 -3.94 11.59 14.21
N ALA A 176 -3.03 10.62 14.26
CA ALA A 176 -1.66 10.85 14.72
C ALA A 176 -0.90 11.82 13.81
N ARG A 177 -1.16 11.80 12.50
CA ARG A 177 -0.54 12.71 11.55
C ARG A 177 -1.07 14.14 11.65
N ALA A 178 -2.32 14.32 12.04
CA ALA A 178 -2.95 15.63 12.17
C ALA A 178 -2.18 16.57 13.11
N GLU A 179 -1.48 16.02 14.10
CA GLU A 179 -0.64 16.79 15.02
C GLU A 179 0.54 17.49 14.29
N GLY A 180 1.05 16.90 13.22
CA GLY A 180 2.16 17.45 12.43
C GLY A 180 1.75 18.36 11.26
N GLY A 181 0.48 18.30 10.83
CA GLY A 181 -0.07 19.17 9.78
C GLY A 181 0.39 18.88 8.33
N GLU A 182 1.21 17.87 8.09
CA GLU A 182 1.76 17.59 6.75
C GLU A 182 0.72 16.94 5.81
N PRO A 183 0.57 17.43 4.56
CA PRO A 183 -0.39 16.89 3.60
C PRO A 183 -0.18 15.40 3.34
N PHE A 184 -1.29 14.68 3.15
CA PHE A 184 -1.29 13.25 2.86
C PHE A 184 -2.41 12.86 1.91
N THR A 185 -2.11 12.05 0.91
CA THR A 185 -3.09 11.59 -0.05
C THR A 185 -3.38 10.10 0.17
N VAL A 186 -4.66 9.75 0.26
CA VAL A 186 -5.12 8.35 0.23
C VAL A 186 -5.71 8.07 -1.13
N LEU A 187 -5.13 7.11 -1.86
CA LEU A 187 -5.49 6.73 -3.21
C LEU A 187 -5.93 5.26 -3.26
N PRO A 188 -7.22 4.96 -3.15
CA PRO A 188 -7.72 3.62 -3.42
C PRO A 188 -7.53 3.25 -4.89
N CYS A 189 -6.91 2.08 -5.10
CA CYS A 189 -6.66 1.48 -6.42
C CYS A 189 -7.50 0.20 -6.60
N ASP A 190 -8.61 0.10 -5.88
CA ASP A 190 -9.51 -1.03 -5.88
C ASP A 190 -10.50 -0.97 -7.04
N ASN A 191 -11.04 -2.12 -7.40
CA ASN A 191 -12.14 -2.22 -8.36
C ASN A 191 -13.51 -1.98 -7.68
N VAL A 192 -13.61 -0.90 -6.90
CA VAL A 192 -14.83 -0.48 -6.19
C VAL A 192 -15.27 0.86 -6.74
N SER A 193 -16.55 0.96 -7.14
CA SER A 193 -17.09 2.22 -7.63
C SER A 193 -16.97 3.30 -6.56
N ALA A 194 -16.46 4.48 -6.96
CA ALA A 194 -16.25 5.61 -6.06
C ALA A 194 -15.43 5.28 -4.78
N ALA A 195 -14.46 4.34 -4.88
CA ALA A 195 -13.67 3.85 -3.76
C ALA A 195 -13.09 4.98 -2.89
N GLY A 196 -12.63 6.06 -3.49
CA GLY A 196 -12.13 7.22 -2.77
C GLY A 196 -13.18 7.88 -1.88
N ARG A 197 -14.37 8.14 -2.39
CA ARG A 197 -15.48 8.70 -1.57
C ARG A 197 -15.92 7.73 -0.48
N THR A 198 -15.92 6.45 -0.78
CA THR A 198 -16.24 5.40 0.20
C THR A 198 -15.21 5.36 1.31
N ALA A 199 -13.92 5.31 0.98
CA ALA A 199 -12.83 5.32 1.97
C ALA A 199 -12.92 6.54 2.88
N ARG A 200 -13.07 7.74 2.29
CA ARG A 200 -13.23 8.98 3.04
C ARG A 200 -14.39 8.90 4.03
N ARG A 201 -15.57 8.57 3.54
CA ARG A 201 -16.77 8.50 4.39
C ARG A 201 -16.60 7.49 5.53
N MET A 202 -16.04 6.30 5.26
CA MET A 202 -15.85 5.28 6.30
C MET A 202 -14.83 5.72 7.35
N VAL A 203 -13.77 6.42 6.95
CA VAL A 203 -12.80 6.99 7.89
C VAL A 203 -13.41 8.10 8.73
N GLU A 204 -14.16 9.01 8.12
CA GLU A 204 -14.87 10.09 8.81
C GLU A 204 -15.86 9.52 9.84
N GLU A 205 -16.72 8.56 9.44
CA GLU A 205 -17.66 7.89 10.34
C GLU A 205 -16.94 7.16 11.49
N PHE A 206 -15.80 6.51 11.21
CA PHE A 206 -14.99 5.86 12.25
C PHE A 206 -14.46 6.87 13.28
N LEU A 207 -13.93 8.00 12.82
CA LEU A 207 -13.40 9.05 13.71
C LEU A 207 -14.51 9.67 14.57
N GLU A 208 -15.69 9.92 14.00
CA GLU A 208 -16.85 10.41 14.74
C GLU A 208 -17.27 9.43 15.85
N LEU A 209 -17.37 8.14 15.52
CA LEU A 209 -17.80 7.10 16.46
C LEU A 209 -16.75 6.78 17.53
N SER A 210 -15.47 6.95 17.22
CA SER A 210 -14.38 6.73 18.18
C SER A 210 -14.10 7.92 19.13
N ASN A 211 -14.97 8.94 19.15
CA ASN A 211 -14.78 10.18 19.91
C ASN A 211 -13.48 10.93 19.61
N ALA A 212 -13.00 10.87 18.39
CA ALA A 212 -11.84 11.61 17.88
C ALA A 212 -12.24 12.60 16.76
N PRO A 213 -13.25 13.48 16.96
CA PRO A 213 -13.80 14.35 15.90
C PRO A 213 -12.79 15.40 15.44
N GLU A 214 -11.79 15.74 16.23
CA GLU A 214 -10.76 16.74 15.88
C GLU A 214 -9.93 16.28 14.67
N ALA A 215 -9.76 14.98 14.49
CA ALA A 215 -9.07 14.41 13.34
C ALA A 215 -9.91 14.48 12.06
N VAL A 216 -11.22 14.69 12.12
CA VAL A 216 -12.11 14.80 10.95
C VAL A 216 -11.78 16.06 10.15
N SER A 217 -11.45 17.18 10.80
CA SER A 217 -11.11 18.42 10.12
C SER A 217 -9.83 18.34 9.28
N TYR A 218 -8.93 17.42 9.63
CA TYR A 218 -7.69 17.15 8.90
C TYR A 218 -7.88 16.24 7.68
N THR A 219 -8.97 15.51 7.60
CA THR A 219 -9.28 14.63 6.48
C THR A 219 -9.70 15.39 5.22
N HIS A 220 -9.00 16.48 4.88
CA HIS A 220 -8.98 16.99 3.51
C HIS A 220 -8.24 15.97 2.61
N LEU A 221 -8.81 14.75 2.58
CA LEU A 221 -8.42 13.72 1.65
C LEU A 221 -8.74 14.24 0.25
N THR A 222 -7.74 14.79 -0.40
CA THR A 222 -7.78 15.06 -1.82
C THR A 222 -7.77 13.70 -2.51
N LEU A 223 -8.96 13.14 -2.69
CA LEU A 223 -9.11 11.91 -3.45
C LEU A 223 -9.17 12.31 -4.91
N PRO A 224 -8.17 12.00 -5.73
CA PRO A 224 -8.32 12.15 -7.15
C PRO A 224 -9.50 11.25 -7.56
N THR A 225 -10.53 11.86 -8.09
CA THR A 225 -11.58 11.15 -8.81
C THR A 225 -10.90 10.57 -10.04
N ILE A 226 -10.57 9.29 -10.02
CA ILE A 226 -10.18 8.60 -11.25
C ILE A 226 -11.44 8.54 -12.08
N LEU A 227 -11.54 9.44 -13.06
CA LEU A 227 -12.44 9.27 -14.19
C LEU A 227 -11.92 8.06 -14.94
N LEU A 228 -12.60 6.93 -14.79
CA LEU A 228 -12.47 5.81 -15.71
C LEU A 228 -12.97 6.31 -17.06
N VAL A 229 -12.06 6.49 -17.99
CA VAL A 229 -12.35 6.64 -19.43
C VAL A 229 -12.49 5.25 -20.02
#